data_d5f537f26175f0a6f4476e26f803463e
#
_entry.id   d5f537f26175f0a6f4476e26f803463e
#
_cell.length_a   1.000
_cell.length_b   1.000
_cell.length_c   1.000
_cell.angle_alpha   90.00
_cell.angle_beta   90.00
_cell.angle_gamma   90.00
#
_symmetry.space_group_name_H-M   'P 1'
#
loop_
_entity.id
_entity.type
_entity.pdbx_description
1 polymer ?
#
loop_
_entity_poly.entity_id
_entity_poly.type
_entity_poly.pdbx_seq_one_letter_code
_entity_poly.pdbx_strand_id
1 'polypeptide(L)'
;MKSLTFDPQVPTDKRVVEVQNLVYAYANQEPVLQELSFTLNAGDRVALMGATGSGKSTLLENLMGLKQPRSGKILINGIPIEPKTLPQVRRYIGFSFQDANDQLFMPTILEDITFGPRNYGVPPAIAIDRARELLTDFGLEAYAHRSAHELSGGQRRLAALAAILALDPTILILDEPTNGLDPAWRRHLAQVLLKLPVQVMLIASHELHWLGKVTQRALVLSGGRIQIDSEIQALLQEKDTLNQLNLPVDW
;
A
#
# COMPACT_ATOMS: atom_id res chain seq x y z
N MET A 1 11.74 -18.16 -6.52
CA MET A 1 10.68 -17.74 -5.58
C MET A 1 9.59 -18.81 -5.60
N LYS A 2 9.53 -19.68 -4.57
CA LYS A 2 8.42 -20.62 -4.43
C LYS A 2 7.27 -19.86 -3.80
N SER A 3 6.20 -19.60 -4.56
CA SER A 3 4.93 -19.09 -4.04
C SER A 3 4.50 -19.98 -2.88
N LEU A 4 4.20 -19.37 -1.75
CA LEU A 4 3.39 -20.05 -0.75
C LEU A 4 2.07 -20.34 -1.49
N THR A 5 1.77 -21.61 -1.74
CA THR A 5 0.60 -22.05 -2.51
C THR A 5 -0.70 -21.64 -1.81
N PHE A 6 -0.92 -20.37 -1.75
CA PHE A 6 -2.20 -19.75 -1.70
C PHE A 6 -2.48 -19.38 -3.16
N ASP A 7 -3.10 -20.30 -3.89
CA ASP A 7 -3.66 -20.03 -5.20
C ASP A 7 -5.00 -19.31 -4.99
N PRO A 8 -5.02 -17.98 -4.89
CA PRO A 8 -6.24 -17.27 -5.11
C PRO A 8 -6.46 -17.45 -6.60
N GLN A 9 -7.49 -18.16 -7.04
CA GLN A 9 -7.98 -18.10 -8.40
C GLN A 9 -8.16 -16.60 -8.70
N VAL A 10 -7.11 -15.99 -9.24
CA VAL A 10 -7.16 -14.61 -9.68
C VAL A 10 -8.20 -14.58 -10.80
N PRO A 11 -9.30 -13.84 -10.63
CA PRO A 11 -10.28 -13.72 -11.68
C PRO A 11 -9.56 -13.28 -12.96
N THR A 12 -9.90 -13.89 -14.08
CA THR A 12 -9.37 -13.54 -15.40
C THR A 12 -9.80 -12.13 -15.85
N ASP A 13 -10.66 -11.45 -15.07
CA ASP A 13 -11.00 -10.04 -15.25
C ASP A 13 -9.79 -9.18 -14.88
N LYS A 14 -9.44 -8.24 -15.77
CA LYS A 14 -8.32 -7.31 -15.57
C LYS A 14 -8.51 -6.38 -14.36
N ARG A 15 -9.75 -6.22 -13.85
CA ARG A 15 -10.08 -5.35 -12.73
C ARG A 15 -9.76 -6.03 -11.41
N VAL A 16 -8.85 -5.43 -10.65
CA VAL A 16 -8.39 -5.95 -9.35
C VAL A 16 -9.01 -5.18 -8.18
N VAL A 17 -9.12 -3.85 -8.33
CA VAL A 17 -9.79 -2.98 -7.35
C VAL A 17 -10.83 -2.15 -8.09
N GLU A 18 -12.08 -2.17 -7.62
CA GLU A 18 -13.14 -1.29 -8.12
C GLU A 18 -13.74 -0.48 -6.97
N VAL A 19 -13.78 0.81 -7.13
CA VAL A 19 -14.46 1.73 -6.22
C VAL A 19 -15.59 2.40 -6.99
N GLN A 20 -16.81 2.32 -6.45
CA GLN A 20 -18.03 2.77 -7.12
C GLN A 20 -18.82 3.71 -6.21
N ASN A 21 -18.90 5.00 -6.56
CA ASN A 21 -19.66 6.05 -5.88
C ASN A 21 -19.46 6.06 -4.35
N LEU A 22 -18.21 5.88 -3.93
CA LEU A 22 -17.84 5.76 -2.51
C LEU A 22 -18.06 7.10 -1.80
N VAL A 23 -18.85 7.08 -0.73
CA VAL A 23 -19.02 8.21 0.18
C VAL A 23 -18.64 7.78 1.59
N TYR A 24 -17.76 8.56 2.21
CA TYR A 24 -17.38 8.35 3.60
C TYR A 24 -17.37 9.67 4.37
N ALA A 25 -17.88 9.64 5.60
CA ALA A 25 -17.76 10.73 6.56
C ALA A 25 -17.52 10.18 7.96
N TYR A 26 -16.77 10.92 8.76
CA TYR A 26 -16.69 10.68 10.19
C TYR A 26 -18.04 11.01 10.88
N ALA A 27 -18.20 10.52 12.12
CA ALA A 27 -19.44 10.77 12.85
C ALA A 27 -19.70 12.28 12.98
N ASN A 28 -20.92 12.70 12.62
CA ASN A 28 -21.39 14.08 12.69
C ASN A 28 -20.56 15.10 11.89
N GLN A 29 -19.86 14.65 10.83
CA GLN A 29 -19.07 15.53 9.95
C GLN A 29 -19.55 15.44 8.50
N GLU A 30 -19.16 16.46 7.73
CA GLU A 30 -19.32 16.46 6.28
C GLU A 30 -18.53 15.33 5.63
N PRO A 31 -18.96 14.85 4.45
CA PRO A 31 -18.27 13.79 3.74
C PRO A 31 -16.82 14.16 3.39
N VAL A 32 -15.88 13.33 3.85
CA VAL A 32 -14.45 13.42 3.48
C VAL A 32 -14.20 12.82 2.10
N LEU A 33 -14.95 11.75 1.75
CA LEU A 33 -14.93 11.15 0.42
C LEU A 33 -16.33 11.33 -0.19
N GLN A 34 -16.38 11.83 -1.43
CA GLN A 34 -17.61 12.27 -2.09
C GLN A 34 -17.74 11.60 -3.46
N GLU A 35 -18.54 10.54 -3.55
CA GLU A 35 -18.87 9.81 -4.78
C GLU A 35 -17.64 9.37 -5.59
N LEU A 36 -16.59 8.93 -4.88
CA LEU A 36 -15.36 8.45 -5.51
C LEU A 36 -15.63 7.22 -6.37
N SER A 37 -15.15 7.25 -7.61
CA SER A 37 -15.19 6.09 -8.50
C SER A 37 -13.88 5.99 -9.28
N PHE A 38 -13.24 4.83 -9.23
CA PHE A 38 -12.06 4.48 -10.03
C PHE A 38 -11.85 2.97 -10.05
N THR A 39 -11.01 2.52 -10.96
CA THR A 39 -10.64 1.10 -11.11
C THR A 39 -9.12 0.96 -11.20
N LEU A 40 -8.57 -0.04 -10.52
CA LEU A 40 -7.18 -0.44 -10.68
C LEU A 40 -7.14 -1.82 -11.33
N ASN A 41 -6.37 -1.92 -12.42
CA ASN A 41 -6.24 -3.15 -13.20
C ASN A 41 -4.94 -3.89 -12.85
N ALA A 42 -4.87 -5.16 -13.22
CA ALA A 42 -3.63 -5.92 -13.11
C ALA A 42 -2.51 -5.24 -13.93
N GLY A 43 -1.37 -5.03 -13.29
CA GLY A 43 -0.22 -4.29 -13.83
C GLY A 43 -0.16 -2.82 -13.38
N ASP A 44 -1.23 -2.27 -12.82
CA ASP A 44 -1.27 -0.87 -12.41
C ASP A 44 -0.33 -0.59 -11.22
N ARG A 45 0.50 0.43 -11.37
CA ARG A 45 1.29 1.04 -10.29
C ARG A 45 0.90 2.51 -10.21
N VAL A 46 0.12 2.84 -9.19
CA VAL A 46 -0.66 4.07 -9.11
C VAL A 46 -0.20 4.93 -7.94
N ALA A 47 0.05 6.19 -8.21
CA ALA A 47 0.23 7.23 -7.20
C ALA A 47 -1.13 7.78 -6.78
N LEU A 48 -1.43 7.77 -5.49
CA LEU A 48 -2.53 8.53 -4.90
C LEU A 48 -1.98 9.85 -4.36
N MET A 49 -2.20 10.91 -5.11
CA MET A 49 -1.72 12.25 -4.80
C MET A 49 -2.84 13.10 -4.20
N GLY A 50 -2.47 14.12 -3.45
CA GLY A 50 -3.43 15.06 -2.85
C GLY A 50 -2.80 15.80 -1.68
N ALA A 51 -3.27 17.01 -1.40
CA ALA A 51 -2.82 17.80 -0.25
C ALA A 51 -3.06 17.08 1.09
N THR A 52 -2.38 17.52 2.14
CA THR A 52 -2.67 17.03 3.50
C THR A 52 -4.14 17.29 3.84
N GLY A 53 -4.81 16.28 4.40
CA GLY A 53 -6.24 16.36 4.70
C GLY A 53 -7.19 16.11 3.52
N SER A 54 -6.69 15.81 2.31
CA SER A 54 -7.57 15.53 1.14
C SER A 54 -8.37 14.23 1.26
N GLY A 55 -8.05 13.35 2.21
CA GLY A 55 -8.75 12.08 2.42
C GLY A 55 -8.00 10.84 1.94
N LYS A 56 -6.71 10.93 1.57
CA LYS A 56 -5.91 9.77 1.09
C LYS A 56 -5.92 8.61 2.07
N SER A 57 -5.47 8.80 3.31
CA SER A 57 -5.45 7.73 4.32
C SER A 57 -6.85 7.21 4.62
N THR A 58 -7.88 8.09 4.61
CA THR A 58 -9.28 7.68 4.75
C THR A 58 -9.71 6.76 3.61
N LEU A 59 -9.31 7.05 2.36
CA LEU A 59 -9.58 6.18 1.23
C LEU A 59 -8.86 4.84 1.39
N LEU A 60 -7.57 4.86 1.75
CA LEU A 60 -6.80 3.61 1.96
C LEU A 60 -7.40 2.75 3.07
N GLU A 61 -7.86 3.34 4.17
CA GLU A 61 -8.53 2.64 5.27
C GLU A 61 -9.88 2.03 4.83
N ASN A 62 -10.63 2.70 3.93
CA ASN A 62 -11.83 2.12 3.32
C ASN A 62 -11.49 0.92 2.42
N LEU A 63 -10.41 0.99 1.62
CA LEU A 63 -9.93 -0.14 0.80
C LEU A 63 -9.53 -1.36 1.63
N MET A 64 -9.10 -1.14 2.87
CA MET A 64 -8.78 -2.20 3.84
C MET A 64 -9.99 -2.71 4.61
N GLY A 65 -11.16 -2.08 4.45
CA GLY A 65 -12.34 -2.36 5.27
C GLY A 65 -12.12 -2.07 6.76
N LEU A 66 -11.23 -1.12 7.09
CA LEU A 66 -11.05 -0.58 8.44
C LEU A 66 -12.11 0.47 8.74
N LYS A 67 -12.62 1.12 7.69
CA LYS A 67 -13.73 2.06 7.76
C LYS A 67 -14.85 1.59 6.84
N GLN A 68 -16.09 1.74 7.31
CA GLN A 68 -17.27 1.37 6.54
C GLN A 68 -17.83 2.61 5.86
N PRO A 69 -17.99 2.62 4.52
CA PRO A 69 -18.55 3.76 3.81
C PRO A 69 -20.02 4.01 4.16
N ARG A 70 -20.48 5.24 4.03
CA ARG A 70 -21.92 5.60 4.14
C ARG A 70 -22.70 5.07 2.94
N SER A 71 -22.11 5.11 1.76
CA SER A 71 -22.68 4.58 0.52
C SER A 71 -21.59 4.25 -0.50
N GLY A 72 -21.97 3.61 -1.60
CA GLY A 72 -21.05 3.12 -2.61
C GLY A 72 -20.60 1.71 -2.34
N LYS A 73 -19.66 1.21 -3.17
CA LYS A 73 -19.13 -0.15 -3.09
C LYS A 73 -17.64 -0.16 -3.38
N ILE A 74 -16.94 -1.08 -2.72
CA ILE A 74 -15.56 -1.43 -3.02
C ILE A 74 -15.52 -2.92 -3.29
N LEU A 75 -14.94 -3.32 -4.43
CA LEU A 75 -14.72 -4.71 -4.77
C LEU A 75 -13.22 -4.96 -4.93
N ILE A 76 -12.76 -6.05 -4.37
CA ILE A 76 -11.40 -6.58 -4.51
C ILE A 76 -11.48 -7.93 -5.22
N ASN A 77 -10.91 -8.03 -6.42
CA ASN A 77 -11.07 -9.20 -7.27
C ASN A 77 -12.54 -9.62 -7.45
N GLY A 78 -13.45 -8.66 -7.64
CA GLY A 78 -14.89 -8.87 -7.74
C GLY A 78 -15.60 -9.18 -6.41
N ILE A 79 -14.88 -9.29 -5.28
CA ILE A 79 -15.45 -9.59 -3.95
C ILE A 79 -15.73 -8.28 -3.23
N PRO A 80 -16.98 -8.00 -2.81
CA PRO A 80 -17.29 -6.76 -2.08
C PRO A 80 -16.65 -6.75 -0.69
N ILE A 81 -16.22 -5.57 -0.25
CA ILE A 81 -15.73 -5.36 1.12
C ILE A 81 -16.93 -5.25 2.07
N GLU A 82 -17.19 -6.33 2.78
CA GLU A 82 -18.27 -6.45 3.78
C GLU A 82 -17.76 -7.23 4.99
N PRO A 83 -18.40 -7.14 6.17
CA PRO A 83 -17.94 -7.88 7.36
C PRO A 83 -17.71 -9.38 7.13
N LYS A 84 -18.54 -10.00 6.29
CA LYS A 84 -18.46 -11.45 5.98
C LYS A 84 -17.27 -11.79 5.07
N THR A 85 -16.85 -10.89 4.20
CA THR A 85 -15.82 -11.12 3.18
C THR A 85 -14.46 -10.55 3.58
N LEU A 86 -14.39 -9.70 4.62
CA LEU A 86 -13.16 -9.09 5.10
C LEU A 86 -12.00 -10.08 5.31
N PRO A 87 -12.18 -11.25 5.95
CA PRO A 87 -11.08 -12.20 6.15
C PRO A 87 -10.49 -12.70 4.82
N GLN A 88 -11.34 -12.88 3.80
CA GLN A 88 -10.91 -13.28 2.46
C GLN A 88 -10.24 -12.13 1.73
N VAL A 89 -10.85 -10.94 1.71
CA VAL A 89 -10.34 -9.76 1.02
C VAL A 89 -8.95 -9.35 1.55
N ARG A 90 -8.76 -9.35 2.86
CA ARG A 90 -7.49 -8.98 3.51
C ARG A 90 -6.32 -9.90 3.15
N ARG A 91 -6.58 -11.10 2.66
CA ARG A 91 -5.52 -11.98 2.16
C ARG A 91 -4.89 -11.50 0.84
N TYR A 92 -5.66 -10.73 0.05
CA TYR A 92 -5.16 -10.19 -1.21
C TYR A 92 -4.35 -8.91 -1.00
N ILE A 93 -4.52 -8.21 0.13
CA ILE A 93 -4.02 -6.86 0.34
C ILE A 93 -2.90 -6.85 1.37
N GLY A 94 -1.71 -6.43 0.95
CA GLY A 94 -0.65 -5.98 1.83
C GLY A 94 -0.79 -4.48 2.07
N PHE A 95 -0.88 -4.06 3.32
CA PHE A 95 -1.02 -2.66 3.70
C PHE A 95 0.12 -2.20 4.60
N SER A 96 0.79 -1.12 4.22
CA SER A 96 1.79 -0.47 5.07
C SER A 96 1.22 0.78 5.70
N PHE A 97 1.20 0.81 7.02
CA PHE A 97 0.83 2.00 7.78
C PHE A 97 1.87 3.12 7.62
N GLN A 98 1.42 4.35 7.87
CA GLN A 98 2.28 5.53 7.83
C GLN A 98 3.45 5.41 8.82
N ASP A 99 3.23 4.90 10.04
CA ASP A 99 4.28 4.58 11.01
C ASP A 99 4.63 3.08 10.98
N ALA A 100 5.90 2.76 10.70
CA ALA A 100 6.39 1.39 10.73
C ALA A 100 6.36 0.77 12.14
N ASN A 101 6.33 1.59 13.20
CA ASN A 101 6.22 1.10 14.58
C ASN A 101 4.85 0.46 14.86
N ASP A 102 3.80 0.88 14.15
CA ASP A 102 2.47 0.29 14.31
C ASP A 102 2.38 -1.12 13.72
N GLN A 103 3.42 -1.57 13.01
CA GLN A 103 3.44 -2.81 12.26
C GLN A 103 4.38 -3.88 12.81
N LEU A 104 5.44 -3.46 13.53
CA LEU A 104 6.44 -4.36 14.11
C LEU A 104 6.25 -4.39 15.64
N PHE A 105 5.85 -5.54 16.16
CA PHE A 105 5.46 -5.70 17.57
C PHE A 105 5.98 -6.98 18.22
N MET A 106 6.65 -7.84 17.46
CA MET A 106 7.25 -9.05 17.97
C MET A 106 8.64 -8.78 18.57
N PRO A 107 9.17 -9.68 19.43
CA PRO A 107 10.51 -9.52 20.01
C PRO A 107 11.62 -9.40 18.97
N THR A 108 11.51 -10.06 17.82
CA THR A 108 12.50 -10.02 16.75
C THR A 108 11.87 -9.78 15.38
N ILE A 109 12.66 -9.22 14.46
CA ILE A 109 12.24 -9.00 13.07
C ILE A 109 11.82 -10.30 12.38
N LEU A 110 12.54 -11.40 12.62
CA LEU A 110 12.18 -12.70 12.06
C LEU A 110 10.79 -13.15 12.53
N GLU A 111 10.48 -12.94 13.80
CA GLU A 111 9.16 -13.27 14.36
C GLU A 111 8.07 -12.37 13.78
N ASP A 112 8.31 -11.06 13.60
CA ASP A 112 7.38 -10.16 12.92
C ASP A 112 7.06 -10.64 11.50
N ILE A 113 8.08 -10.97 10.70
CA ILE A 113 7.89 -11.41 9.31
C ILE A 113 7.16 -12.77 9.27
N THR A 114 7.42 -13.67 10.21
CA THR A 114 6.77 -15.00 10.24
C THR A 114 5.39 -14.99 10.88
N PHE A 115 5.02 -13.95 11.59
CA PHE A 115 3.76 -13.85 12.34
C PHE A 115 2.53 -14.02 11.43
N GLY A 116 2.44 -13.23 10.38
CA GLY A 116 1.32 -13.28 9.42
C GLY A 116 1.15 -14.67 8.81
N PRO A 117 2.15 -15.23 8.11
CA PRO A 117 2.09 -16.56 7.51
C PRO A 117 1.68 -17.65 8.51
N ARG A 118 2.25 -17.65 9.71
CA ARG A 118 1.90 -18.63 10.76
C ARG A 118 0.45 -18.54 11.20
N ASN A 119 -0.10 -17.34 11.33
CA ASN A 119 -1.52 -17.13 11.67
C ASN A 119 -2.46 -17.61 10.55
N TYR A 120 -1.98 -17.65 9.31
CA TYR A 120 -2.72 -18.25 8.18
C TYR A 120 -2.43 -19.75 8.00
N GLY A 121 -1.77 -20.40 8.96
CA GLY A 121 -1.55 -21.85 8.98
C GLY A 121 -0.36 -22.33 8.15
N VAL A 122 0.54 -21.42 7.71
CA VAL A 122 1.78 -21.81 7.04
C VAL A 122 2.68 -22.52 8.04
N PRO A 123 3.26 -23.70 7.69
CA PRO A 123 4.18 -24.41 8.56
C PRO A 123 5.36 -23.53 8.98
N PRO A 124 5.82 -23.58 10.25
CA PRO A 124 6.88 -22.70 10.76
C PRO A 124 8.16 -22.72 9.92
N ALA A 125 8.60 -23.88 9.45
CA ALA A 125 9.80 -23.99 8.61
C ALA A 125 9.66 -23.20 7.30
N ILE A 126 8.51 -23.32 6.62
CA ILE A 126 8.23 -22.58 5.36
C ILE A 126 8.15 -21.07 5.62
N ALA A 127 7.50 -20.66 6.71
CA ALA A 127 7.43 -19.24 7.09
C ALA A 127 8.83 -18.66 7.39
N ILE A 128 9.70 -19.41 8.07
CA ILE A 128 11.07 -18.99 8.37
C ILE A 128 11.90 -18.89 7.09
N ASP A 129 11.82 -19.86 6.20
CA ASP A 129 12.58 -19.84 4.94
C ASP A 129 12.15 -18.64 4.09
N ARG A 130 10.84 -18.37 3.99
CA ARG A 130 10.32 -17.19 3.30
C ARG A 130 10.78 -15.88 3.94
N ALA A 131 10.79 -15.81 5.27
CA ALA A 131 11.27 -14.63 5.99
C ALA A 131 12.75 -14.37 5.72
N ARG A 132 13.59 -15.43 5.68
CA ARG A 132 15.02 -15.31 5.34
C ARG A 132 15.24 -14.84 3.92
N GLU A 133 14.50 -15.37 2.93
CA GLU A 133 14.55 -14.88 1.55
C GLU A 133 14.26 -13.36 1.49
N LEU A 134 13.19 -12.89 2.14
CA LEU A 134 12.84 -11.48 2.17
C LEU A 134 13.88 -10.62 2.87
N LEU A 135 14.45 -11.10 3.99
CA LEU A 135 15.53 -10.41 4.68
C LEU A 135 16.77 -10.27 3.79
N THR A 136 17.11 -11.30 3.03
CA THR A 136 18.22 -11.27 2.05
C THR A 136 17.93 -10.28 0.94
N ASP A 137 16.76 -10.35 0.32
CA ASP A 137 16.36 -9.46 -0.77
C ASP A 137 16.37 -7.96 -0.35
N PHE A 138 16.16 -7.71 0.94
CA PHE A 138 16.12 -6.36 1.51
C PHE A 138 17.42 -5.93 2.20
N GLY A 139 18.44 -6.82 2.24
CA GLY A 139 19.72 -6.55 2.89
C GLY A 139 19.61 -6.44 4.42
N LEU A 140 18.71 -7.20 5.02
CA LEU A 140 18.37 -7.16 6.45
C LEU A 140 18.75 -8.44 7.21
N GLU A 141 19.50 -9.38 6.63
CA GLU A 141 19.81 -10.67 7.26
C GLU A 141 20.47 -10.52 8.64
N ALA A 142 21.38 -9.54 8.77
CA ALA A 142 22.09 -9.30 10.04
C ALA A 142 21.16 -8.81 11.16
N TYR A 143 19.94 -8.43 10.84
CA TYR A 143 18.95 -7.88 11.78
C TYR A 143 17.84 -8.86 12.13
N ALA A 144 17.84 -10.07 11.59
CA ALA A 144 16.80 -11.08 11.78
C ALA A 144 16.41 -11.31 13.25
N HIS A 145 17.41 -11.37 14.12
CA HIS A 145 17.23 -11.64 15.56
C HIS A 145 17.26 -10.38 16.44
N ARG A 146 17.23 -9.19 15.83
CA ARG A 146 17.15 -7.92 16.55
C ARG A 146 15.71 -7.49 16.74
N SER A 147 15.49 -6.68 17.78
CA SER A 147 14.23 -5.97 17.99
C SER A 147 14.08 -4.81 17.00
N ALA A 148 12.85 -4.46 16.63
CA ALA A 148 12.56 -3.32 15.75
C ALA A 148 13.15 -2.00 16.28
N HIS A 149 13.27 -1.85 17.62
CA HIS A 149 13.82 -0.65 18.25
C HIS A 149 15.33 -0.46 18.01
N GLU A 150 16.05 -1.53 17.67
CA GLU A 150 17.49 -1.49 17.39
C GLU A 150 17.80 -1.12 15.93
N LEU A 151 16.76 -1.01 15.07
CA LEU A 151 16.90 -0.71 13.66
C LEU A 151 16.83 0.80 13.40
N SER A 152 17.56 1.26 12.38
CA SER A 152 17.34 2.61 11.83
C SER A 152 15.93 2.75 11.23
N GLY A 153 15.47 3.99 11.01
CA GLY A 153 14.14 4.22 10.42
C GLY A 153 13.96 3.54 9.06
N GLY A 154 14.99 3.58 8.20
CA GLY A 154 14.98 2.91 6.91
C GLY A 154 14.93 1.38 7.00
N GLN A 155 15.77 0.80 7.87
CA GLN A 155 15.76 -0.64 8.11
C GLN A 155 14.41 -1.12 8.66
N ARG A 156 13.83 -0.36 9.59
CA ARG A 156 12.52 -0.65 10.17
C ARG A 156 11.42 -0.61 9.11
N ARG A 157 11.45 0.38 8.22
CA ARG A 157 10.49 0.48 7.11
C ARG A 157 10.56 -0.72 6.17
N LEU A 158 11.77 -1.16 5.81
CA LEU A 158 11.93 -2.34 4.98
C LEU A 158 11.55 -3.64 5.71
N ALA A 159 11.82 -3.74 7.02
CA ALA A 159 11.38 -4.89 7.82
C ALA A 159 9.84 -4.96 7.88
N ALA A 160 9.16 -3.83 8.07
CA ALA A 160 7.70 -3.76 8.01
C ALA A 160 7.16 -4.17 6.64
N LEU A 161 7.80 -3.73 5.54
CA LEU A 161 7.45 -4.16 4.20
C LEU A 161 7.68 -5.66 3.99
N ALA A 162 8.77 -6.22 4.51
CA ALA A 162 9.02 -7.66 4.47
C ALA A 162 7.93 -8.46 5.19
N ALA A 163 7.46 -7.99 6.36
CA ALA A 163 6.37 -8.62 7.09
C ALA A 163 5.06 -8.66 6.28
N ILE A 164 4.77 -7.61 5.53
CA ILE A 164 3.61 -7.57 4.62
C ILE A 164 3.78 -8.57 3.47
N LEU A 165 4.94 -8.54 2.82
CA LEU A 165 5.22 -9.36 1.64
C LEU A 165 5.37 -10.85 1.95
N ALA A 166 5.59 -11.20 3.22
CA ALA A 166 5.62 -12.59 3.65
C ALA A 166 4.28 -13.32 3.43
N LEU A 167 3.18 -12.58 3.31
CA LEU A 167 1.85 -13.10 2.99
C LEU A 167 1.57 -13.25 1.49
N ASP A 168 2.52 -12.88 0.64
CA ASP A 168 2.42 -12.93 -0.83
C ASP A 168 1.17 -12.19 -1.39
N PRO A 169 0.95 -10.91 -0.98
CA PRO A 169 -0.24 -10.19 -1.37
C PRO A 169 -0.23 -9.89 -2.87
N THR A 170 -1.41 -9.91 -3.50
CA THR A 170 -1.57 -9.54 -4.90
C THR A 170 -1.72 -8.02 -5.09
N ILE A 171 -2.16 -7.33 -4.06
CA ILE A 171 -2.33 -5.87 -4.01
C ILE A 171 -1.45 -5.31 -2.89
N LEU A 172 -0.65 -4.30 -3.19
CA LEU A 172 0.17 -3.60 -2.21
C LEU A 172 -0.30 -2.15 -2.09
N ILE A 173 -0.70 -1.76 -0.89
CA ILE A 173 -1.12 -0.40 -0.56
C ILE A 173 -0.12 0.19 0.44
N LEU A 174 0.49 1.32 0.08
CA LEU A 174 1.50 1.99 0.90
C LEU A 174 1.04 3.42 1.23
N ASP A 175 0.97 3.75 2.52
CA ASP A 175 0.66 5.10 2.99
C ASP A 175 1.95 5.79 3.45
N GLU A 176 2.35 6.84 2.74
CA GLU A 176 3.56 7.65 2.97
C GLU A 176 4.84 6.82 3.24
N PRO A 177 5.21 5.88 2.34
CA PRO A 177 6.29 4.92 2.61
C PRO A 177 7.68 5.57 2.69
N THR A 178 7.84 6.81 2.24
CA THR A 178 9.10 7.56 2.26
C THR A 178 9.30 8.43 3.50
N ASN A 179 8.29 8.53 4.36
CA ASN A 179 8.36 9.37 5.56
C ASN A 179 9.51 8.96 6.48
N GLY A 180 10.32 9.96 6.87
CA GLY A 180 11.47 9.74 7.74
C GLY A 180 12.66 9.02 7.11
N LEU A 181 12.63 8.74 5.80
CA LEU A 181 13.73 8.12 5.09
C LEU A 181 14.68 9.18 4.53
N ASP A 182 16.00 8.95 4.68
CA ASP A 182 17.01 9.69 3.97
C ASP A 182 17.01 9.36 2.45
N PRO A 183 17.71 10.14 1.61
CA PRO A 183 17.72 9.92 0.17
C PRO A 183 18.24 8.55 -0.27
N ALA A 184 19.18 7.94 0.46
CA ALA A 184 19.72 6.62 0.14
C ALA A 184 18.67 5.53 0.38
N TRP A 185 17.95 5.59 1.51
CA TRP A 185 16.87 4.67 1.83
C TRP A 185 15.66 4.85 0.91
N ARG A 186 15.30 6.09 0.51
CA ARG A 186 14.25 6.32 -0.50
C ARG A 186 14.58 5.67 -1.84
N ARG A 187 15.86 5.76 -2.27
CA ARG A 187 16.33 5.10 -3.50
C ARG A 187 16.27 3.58 -3.37
N HIS A 188 16.71 3.04 -2.24
CA HIS A 188 16.68 1.61 -1.99
C HIS A 188 15.24 1.07 -1.98
N LEU A 189 14.33 1.73 -1.28
CA LEU A 189 12.90 1.39 -1.28
C LEU A 189 12.34 1.39 -2.71
N ALA A 190 12.64 2.41 -3.53
CA ALA A 190 12.18 2.45 -4.92
C ALA A 190 12.68 1.24 -5.72
N GLN A 191 13.96 0.84 -5.56
CA GLN A 191 14.52 -0.33 -6.23
C GLN A 191 13.84 -1.64 -5.80
N VAL A 192 13.49 -1.76 -4.54
CA VAL A 192 12.73 -2.90 -4.02
C VAL A 192 11.33 -2.93 -4.64
N LEU A 193 10.57 -1.82 -4.56
CA LEU A 193 9.20 -1.74 -5.05
C LEU A 193 9.07 -2.04 -6.55
N LEU A 194 10.03 -1.58 -7.36
CA LEU A 194 10.05 -1.83 -8.81
C LEU A 194 10.19 -3.30 -9.18
N LYS A 195 10.75 -4.13 -8.31
CA LYS A 195 10.96 -5.56 -8.53
C LYS A 195 9.84 -6.46 -7.99
N LEU A 196 8.91 -5.89 -7.20
CA LEU A 196 7.87 -6.69 -6.56
C LEU A 196 6.88 -7.25 -7.58
N PRO A 197 6.56 -8.56 -7.52
CA PRO A 197 5.66 -9.23 -8.45
C PRO A 197 4.18 -9.07 -8.04
N VAL A 198 3.81 -7.92 -7.48
CA VAL A 198 2.42 -7.62 -7.11
C VAL A 198 1.60 -7.24 -8.35
N GLN A 199 0.32 -7.60 -8.38
CA GLN A 199 -0.57 -7.26 -9.50
C GLN A 199 -0.92 -5.77 -9.50
N VAL A 200 -1.19 -5.19 -8.34
CA VAL A 200 -1.52 -3.77 -8.19
C VAL A 200 -0.67 -3.18 -7.08
N MET A 201 -0.17 -1.98 -7.31
CA MET A 201 0.47 -1.17 -6.28
C MET A 201 -0.19 0.21 -6.24
N LEU A 202 -0.68 0.62 -5.06
CA LEU A 202 -1.23 1.94 -4.80
C LEU A 202 -0.40 2.61 -3.72
N ILE A 203 0.22 3.75 -4.05
CA ILE A 203 1.11 4.47 -3.14
C ILE A 203 0.56 5.87 -2.89
N ALA A 204 0.15 6.16 -1.66
CA ALA A 204 -0.14 7.52 -1.25
C ALA A 204 1.15 8.19 -0.77
N SER A 205 1.49 9.34 -1.34
CA SER A 205 2.60 10.16 -0.87
C SER A 205 2.48 11.59 -1.38
N HIS A 206 3.19 12.50 -0.72
CA HIS A 206 3.38 13.88 -1.13
C HIS A 206 4.71 14.11 -1.89
N GLU A 207 5.56 13.09 -1.98
CA GLU A 207 6.87 13.12 -2.65
C GLU A 207 6.71 12.88 -4.17
N LEU A 208 6.24 13.89 -4.91
CA LEU A 208 5.81 13.76 -6.31
C LEU A 208 6.91 13.19 -7.23
N HIS A 209 8.14 13.69 -7.10
CA HIS A 209 9.26 13.20 -7.90
C HIS A 209 9.63 11.75 -7.61
N TRP A 210 9.48 11.32 -6.36
CA TRP A 210 9.73 9.93 -5.99
C TRP A 210 8.62 9.02 -6.54
N LEU A 211 7.35 9.45 -6.43
CA LEU A 211 6.22 8.73 -7.03
C LEU A 211 6.40 8.53 -8.53
N GLY A 212 6.85 9.57 -9.26
CA GLY A 212 7.14 9.48 -10.69
C GLY A 212 8.22 8.45 -11.08
N LYS A 213 9.02 7.96 -10.11
CA LYS A 213 10.02 6.91 -10.35
C LYS A 213 9.47 5.50 -10.15
N VAL A 214 8.40 5.33 -9.37
CA VAL A 214 7.89 4.01 -8.94
C VAL A 214 6.48 3.71 -9.42
N THR A 215 5.80 4.69 -10.04
CA THR A 215 4.43 4.55 -10.56
C THR A 215 4.33 5.06 -12.00
N GLN A 216 3.27 4.66 -12.71
CA GLN A 216 2.99 5.09 -14.09
C GLN A 216 1.72 5.95 -14.20
N ARG A 217 0.78 5.79 -13.29
CA ARG A 217 -0.53 6.47 -13.26
C ARG A 217 -0.69 7.25 -11.98
N ALA A 218 -1.38 8.36 -12.03
CA ALA A 218 -1.69 9.21 -10.88
C ALA A 218 -3.19 9.41 -10.75
N LEU A 219 -3.69 9.22 -9.53
CA LEU A 219 -5.01 9.65 -9.08
C LEU A 219 -4.83 10.83 -8.14
N VAL A 220 -5.38 11.99 -8.49
CA VAL A 220 -5.29 13.18 -7.63
C VAL A 220 -6.60 13.36 -6.89
N LEU A 221 -6.53 13.23 -5.56
CA LEU A 221 -7.65 13.40 -4.64
C LEU A 221 -7.66 14.83 -4.10
N SER A 222 -8.72 15.58 -4.41
CA SER A 222 -8.95 16.93 -3.90
C SER A 222 -10.44 17.16 -3.67
N GLY A 223 -10.79 17.83 -2.56
CA GLY A 223 -12.19 18.07 -2.17
C GLY A 223 -13.01 16.78 -2.04
N GLY A 224 -12.38 15.68 -1.62
CA GLY A 224 -13.04 14.38 -1.47
C GLY A 224 -13.37 13.66 -2.78
N ARG A 225 -12.89 14.14 -3.93
CA ARG A 225 -13.13 13.56 -5.27
C ARG A 225 -11.83 13.28 -6.01
N ILE A 226 -11.83 12.30 -6.90
CA ILE A 226 -10.74 12.15 -7.88
C ILE A 226 -10.92 13.25 -8.93
N GLN A 227 -10.00 14.20 -8.94
CA GLN A 227 -10.00 15.33 -9.87
C GLN A 227 -9.26 14.99 -11.16
N ILE A 228 -8.19 14.18 -11.05
CA ILE A 228 -7.34 13.78 -12.17
C ILE A 228 -7.07 12.28 -12.07
N ASP A 229 -7.13 11.62 -13.22
CA ASP A 229 -6.70 10.24 -13.44
C ASP A 229 -5.92 10.22 -14.75
N SER A 230 -4.60 10.20 -14.68
CA SER A 230 -3.74 10.36 -15.85
C SER A 230 -2.40 9.64 -15.70
N GLU A 231 -1.59 9.63 -16.75
CA GLU A 231 -0.20 9.22 -16.69
C GLU A 231 0.60 10.18 -15.80
N ILE A 232 1.39 9.63 -14.87
CA ILE A 232 2.09 10.46 -13.86
C ILE A 232 3.14 11.38 -14.48
N GLN A 233 3.88 10.94 -15.50
CA GLN A 233 4.94 11.75 -16.12
C GLN A 233 4.35 12.97 -16.85
N ALA A 234 3.21 12.82 -17.50
CA ALA A 234 2.47 13.91 -18.12
C ALA A 234 2.00 14.90 -17.05
N LEU A 235 1.39 14.41 -15.98
CA LEU A 235 0.89 15.24 -14.90
C LEU A 235 2.00 16.06 -14.22
N LEU A 236 3.17 15.47 -13.99
CA LEU A 236 4.31 16.17 -13.36
C LEU A 236 4.84 17.33 -14.19
N GLN A 237 4.51 17.43 -15.49
CA GLN A 237 4.84 18.58 -16.33
C GLN A 237 3.80 19.72 -16.21
N GLU A 238 2.62 19.43 -15.71
CA GLU A 238 1.51 20.39 -15.57
C GLU A 238 1.61 21.17 -14.24
N LYS A 239 2.67 21.97 -14.09
CA LYS A 239 2.95 22.69 -12.84
C LYS A 239 1.81 23.58 -12.36
N ASP A 240 1.13 24.28 -13.27
CA ASP A 240 0.02 25.18 -12.93
C ASP A 240 -1.15 24.38 -12.36
N THR A 241 -1.50 23.25 -12.97
CA THR A 241 -2.55 22.34 -12.50
C THR A 241 -2.23 21.80 -11.10
N LEU A 242 -0.99 21.35 -10.89
CA LEU A 242 -0.54 20.83 -9.59
C LEU A 242 -0.53 21.93 -8.51
N ASN A 243 -0.11 23.14 -8.83
CA ASN A 243 -0.14 24.28 -7.91
C ASN A 243 -1.59 24.64 -7.49
N GLN A 244 -2.54 24.64 -8.43
CA GLN A 244 -3.97 24.87 -8.13
C GLN A 244 -4.55 23.81 -7.18
N LEU A 245 -4.01 22.59 -7.22
CA LEU A 245 -4.40 21.48 -6.34
C LEU A 245 -3.60 21.42 -5.04
N ASN A 246 -2.78 22.46 -4.75
CA ASN A 246 -1.86 22.52 -3.62
C ASN A 246 -0.84 21.35 -3.58
N LEU A 247 -0.34 20.98 -4.76
CA LEU A 247 0.68 19.94 -4.97
C LEU A 247 1.88 20.54 -5.71
N PRO A 248 2.61 21.50 -5.13
CA PRO A 248 3.72 22.15 -5.82
C PRO A 248 4.84 21.14 -6.12
N VAL A 249 5.40 21.21 -7.33
CA VAL A 249 6.48 20.32 -7.80
C VAL A 249 7.85 20.86 -7.39
N ASP A 250 7.98 22.17 -7.27
CA ASP A 250 9.23 22.86 -7.01
C ASP A 250 9.35 23.25 -5.52
N TRP A 251 10.24 22.56 -4.81
CA TRP A 251 10.76 22.91 -3.48
C TRP A 251 12.26 22.76 -3.45
#